data_3ad5b1e796003dfa84923d98b33975eb
#
_entry.id   3ad5b1e796003dfa84923d98b33975eb
#
_cell.length_a   1.000
_cell.length_b   1.000
_cell.length_c   1.000
_cell.angle_alpha   90.00
_cell.angle_beta   90.00
_cell.angle_gamma   90.00
#
_symmetry.space_group_name_H-M   'P 1'
#
loop_
_entity.id
_entity.type
_entity.pdbx_description
1 polymer ?
#
loop_
_entity_poly.entity_id
_entity_poly.type
_entity_poly.pdbx_seq_one_letter_code
_entity_poly.pdbx_strand_id
1 'polypeptide(L)'
;MKFGENLYHLRKDAKMSQEVLAEKVGVSRQSVSKWENGEAYPEMDNLLKICKIFHCKLNDIIHDDIQDIDSLDEDVKMSIVKFEKEKQKRLKVISKIISIIAVIGKICARVGVAGLIVAMVVFNIFVSWTNVKNENEFEFHLGELYFNYQNYNNEIKVTTNISNEKPEENDNITLSKISSVLAKHNKTEILILGNLALIIFIASLILLSISLMHLEKLFKNIYDGNTPFTLDNVYHIKKMTYLMIAITILSACGNGVSSLIIKDDLDMNMGFSLITILFLYSIAYIFEYGYHIQENSNERIYDIDDDSKNENKI
;
A
#
# COMPACT_ATOMS: atom_id res chain seq x y z
N MET A 1 1.22 44.33 17.89
CA MET A 1 1.12 42.94 17.38
C MET A 1 1.58 42.01 18.49
N LYS A 2 0.66 41.28 19.09
CA LYS A 2 0.95 40.38 20.24
C LYS A 2 1.89 39.21 19.88
N PHE A 3 1.90 38.74 18.62
CA PHE A 3 2.81 37.69 18.17
C PHE A 3 4.29 38.05 18.41
N GLY A 4 4.71 39.26 18.03
CA GLY A 4 6.09 39.68 18.22
C GLY A 4 6.51 39.75 19.70
N GLU A 5 5.62 40.21 20.57
CA GLU A 5 5.81 40.23 22.01
C GLU A 5 5.90 38.79 22.57
N ASN A 6 4.99 37.89 22.16
CA ASN A 6 5.01 36.48 22.56
C ASN A 6 6.31 35.80 22.12
N LEU A 7 6.74 36.00 20.88
CA LEU A 7 8.01 35.47 20.36
C LEU A 7 9.21 36.00 21.17
N TYR A 8 9.22 37.30 21.46
CA TYR A 8 10.26 37.92 22.28
C TYR A 8 10.32 37.28 23.68
N HIS A 9 9.17 37.08 24.33
CA HIS A 9 9.11 36.45 25.66
C HIS A 9 9.58 35.02 25.62
N LEU A 10 9.07 34.17 24.71
CA LEU A 10 9.49 32.77 24.54
C LEU A 10 11.02 32.67 24.33
N ARG A 11 11.59 33.54 23.49
CA ARG A 11 13.02 33.54 23.25
C ARG A 11 13.82 33.95 24.51
N LYS A 12 13.36 34.98 25.22
CA LYS A 12 14.01 35.46 26.46
C LYS A 12 13.95 34.43 27.57
N ASP A 13 12.82 33.76 27.75
CA ASP A 13 12.61 32.69 28.75
C ASP A 13 13.52 31.49 28.43
N ALA A 14 13.73 31.19 27.17
CA ALA A 14 14.69 30.19 26.71
C ALA A 14 16.16 30.66 26.74
N LYS A 15 16.43 31.89 27.22
CA LYS A 15 17.77 32.52 27.29
C LYS A 15 18.51 32.53 25.94
N MET A 16 17.79 32.66 24.84
CA MET A 16 18.36 32.70 23.48
C MET A 16 18.57 34.13 23.01
N SER A 17 19.65 34.37 22.23
CA SER A 17 19.81 35.61 21.46
C SER A 17 18.98 35.55 20.17
N GLN A 18 18.75 36.71 19.52
CA GLN A 18 18.09 36.75 18.21
C GLN A 18 18.88 35.98 17.15
N GLU A 19 20.23 35.99 17.24
CA GLU A 19 21.11 35.23 16.36
C GLU A 19 20.90 33.72 16.50
N VAL A 20 20.86 33.20 17.74
CA VAL A 20 20.66 31.79 18.03
C VAL A 20 19.28 31.31 17.55
N LEU A 21 18.25 32.14 17.75
CA LEU A 21 16.92 31.82 17.23
C LEU A 21 16.91 31.81 15.70
N ALA A 22 17.51 32.78 15.06
CA ALA A 22 17.62 32.89 13.61
C ALA A 22 18.34 31.70 13.00
N GLU A 23 19.44 31.24 13.58
CA GLU A 23 20.18 30.06 13.17
C GLU A 23 19.30 28.79 13.27
N LYS A 24 18.60 28.59 14.38
CA LYS A 24 17.72 27.44 14.61
C LYS A 24 16.52 27.40 13.64
N VAL A 25 15.97 28.54 13.29
CA VAL A 25 14.86 28.66 12.32
C VAL A 25 15.37 28.57 10.88
N GLY A 26 16.61 28.93 10.61
CA GLY A 26 17.22 28.96 9.28
C GLY A 26 16.92 30.29 8.54
N VAL A 27 16.90 31.42 9.26
CA VAL A 27 16.62 32.76 8.71
C VAL A 27 17.71 33.77 9.14
N SER A 28 17.63 35.00 8.63
CA SER A 28 18.53 36.08 9.07
C SER A 28 18.13 36.60 10.45
N ARG A 29 19.12 37.11 11.23
CA ARG A 29 18.84 37.85 12.48
C ARG A 29 17.87 39.00 12.28
N GLN A 30 17.98 39.68 11.14
CA GLN A 30 17.08 40.78 10.78
C GLN A 30 15.62 40.35 10.66
N SER A 31 15.38 39.15 10.15
CA SER A 31 14.03 38.59 10.06
C SER A 31 13.42 38.38 11.45
N VAL A 32 14.19 37.80 12.39
CA VAL A 32 13.73 37.60 13.77
C VAL A 32 13.47 38.97 14.45
N SER A 33 14.37 39.96 14.25
CA SER A 33 14.17 41.30 14.78
C SER A 33 12.87 41.95 14.26
N LYS A 34 12.59 41.85 12.96
CA LYS A 34 11.36 42.39 12.35
C LYS A 34 10.12 41.70 12.89
N TRP A 35 10.20 40.37 13.13
CA TRP A 35 9.10 39.62 13.70
C TRP A 35 8.77 40.05 15.13
N GLU A 36 9.81 40.20 15.98
CA GLU A 36 9.66 40.62 17.37
C GLU A 36 9.17 42.09 17.47
N ASN A 37 9.56 42.95 16.53
CA ASN A 37 9.11 44.34 16.48
C ASN A 37 7.71 44.48 15.82
N GLY A 38 7.13 43.41 15.30
CA GLY A 38 5.85 43.46 14.60
C GLY A 38 5.91 44.13 13.21
N GLU A 39 7.10 44.30 12.64
CA GLU A 39 7.31 44.88 11.30
C GLU A 39 7.06 43.84 10.18
N ALA A 40 7.15 42.56 10.49
CA ALA A 40 6.89 41.48 9.56
C ALA A 40 6.37 40.24 10.33
N TYR A 41 5.73 39.33 9.60
CA TYR A 41 5.27 38.06 10.13
C TYR A 41 6.08 36.92 9.48
N PRO A 42 6.43 35.83 10.21
CA PRO A 42 7.09 34.68 9.61
C PRO A 42 6.15 33.93 8.68
N GLU A 43 6.73 33.33 7.63
CA GLU A 43 5.99 32.34 6.81
C GLU A 43 5.62 31.12 7.67
N MET A 44 4.56 30.40 7.26
CA MET A 44 4.00 29.28 8.02
C MET A 44 5.06 28.22 8.38
N ASP A 45 5.99 27.92 7.46
CA ASP A 45 7.08 26.97 7.72
C ASP A 45 8.00 27.42 8.85
N ASN A 46 8.30 28.72 8.92
CA ASN A 46 9.11 29.28 9.97
C ASN A 46 8.35 29.35 11.29
N LEU A 47 7.05 29.62 11.24
CA LEU A 47 6.17 29.62 12.41
C LEU A 47 6.10 28.22 13.03
N LEU A 48 5.96 27.17 12.22
CA LEU A 48 5.98 25.78 12.68
C LEU A 48 7.33 25.37 13.27
N LYS A 49 8.46 25.88 12.72
CA LYS A 49 9.79 25.67 13.31
C LYS A 49 9.92 26.36 14.66
N ILE A 50 9.42 27.59 14.79
CA ILE A 50 9.39 28.34 16.05
C ILE A 50 8.60 27.56 17.10
N CYS A 51 7.41 27.06 16.77
CA CYS A 51 6.61 26.24 17.68
C CYS A 51 7.35 24.96 18.13
N LYS A 52 8.10 24.31 17.22
CA LYS A 52 8.93 23.14 17.57
C LYS A 52 10.09 23.49 18.49
N ILE A 53 10.76 24.63 18.27
CA ILE A 53 11.91 25.09 19.09
C ILE A 53 11.46 25.38 20.52
N PHE A 54 10.30 26.01 20.70
CA PHE A 54 9.78 26.39 22.00
C PHE A 54 8.81 25.39 22.61
N HIS A 55 8.56 24.24 21.94
CA HIS A 55 7.60 23.20 22.37
C HIS A 55 6.20 23.76 22.69
N CYS A 56 5.78 24.79 21.97
CA CYS A 56 4.47 25.42 22.11
C CYS A 56 3.53 25.05 20.95
N LYS A 57 2.23 25.19 21.17
CA LYS A 57 1.25 25.10 20.09
C LYS A 57 1.20 26.41 19.32
N LEU A 58 0.77 26.35 18.06
CA LEU A 58 0.59 27.53 17.22
C LEU A 58 -0.34 28.56 17.91
N ASN A 59 -1.41 28.08 18.52
CA ASN A 59 -2.35 28.90 19.30
C ASN A 59 -1.69 29.62 20.49
N ASP A 60 -0.67 29.05 21.11
CA ASP A 60 -0.04 29.66 22.27
C ASP A 60 0.78 30.90 21.89
N ILE A 61 1.25 30.96 20.65
CA ILE A 61 2.09 32.05 20.16
C ILE A 61 1.27 33.15 19.47
N ILE A 62 0.09 32.79 18.91
CA ILE A 62 -0.77 33.71 18.13
C ILE A 62 -2.16 33.89 18.75
N HIS A 63 -2.42 33.35 19.95
CA HIS A 63 -3.75 33.25 20.57
C HIS A 63 -4.51 34.59 20.70
N ASP A 64 -3.81 35.69 20.90
CA ASP A 64 -4.44 36.99 21.03
C ASP A 64 -4.62 37.74 19.68
N ASP A 65 -3.95 37.25 18.62
CA ASP A 65 -4.11 37.81 17.26
C ASP A 65 -5.22 37.09 16.47
N ILE A 66 -5.67 35.90 16.95
CA ILE A 66 -6.68 35.07 16.25
C ILE A 66 -8.11 35.30 16.80
N GLN A 67 -8.28 35.98 17.95
CA GLN A 67 -9.63 36.36 18.39
C GLN A 67 -10.37 37.23 17.38
N ASP A 68 -9.64 37.81 16.43
CA ASP A 68 -10.20 38.51 15.27
C ASP A 68 -9.55 37.97 13.98
N ILE A 69 -10.08 36.85 13.47
CA ILE A 69 -9.71 36.34 12.13
C ILE A 69 -9.93 37.41 11.05
N ASP A 70 -10.80 38.38 11.31
CA ASP A 70 -11.02 39.53 10.45
C ASP A 70 -9.90 40.58 10.48
N SER A 71 -9.03 40.57 11.51
CA SER A 71 -7.89 41.51 11.65
C SER A 71 -6.56 40.98 11.09
N LEU A 72 -6.47 39.71 10.67
CA LEU A 72 -5.31 39.18 9.97
C LEU A 72 -5.15 39.89 8.62
N ASP A 73 -3.92 40.37 8.36
CA ASP A 73 -3.53 40.97 7.10
C ASP A 73 -3.97 40.07 5.92
N GLU A 74 -4.64 40.61 4.92
CA GLU A 74 -5.18 39.85 3.79
C GLU A 74 -4.12 38.95 3.12
N ASP A 75 -2.87 39.39 3.11
CA ASP A 75 -1.74 38.63 2.58
C ASP A 75 -1.45 37.35 3.39
N VAL A 76 -1.61 37.38 4.71
CA VAL A 76 -1.43 36.21 5.59
C VAL A 76 -2.61 35.24 5.41
N LYS A 77 -3.85 35.74 5.37
CA LYS A 77 -5.03 34.93 5.06
C LYS A 77 -4.89 34.25 3.71
N MET A 78 -4.45 34.99 2.70
CA MET A 78 -4.26 34.48 1.34
C MET A 78 -3.15 33.43 1.28
N SER A 79 -2.07 33.60 2.04
CA SER A 79 -0.96 32.64 2.15
C SER A 79 -1.39 31.34 2.81
N ILE A 80 -2.17 31.39 3.89
CA ILE A 80 -2.75 30.20 4.57
C ILE A 80 -3.69 29.46 3.62
N VAL A 81 -4.62 30.17 2.98
CA VAL A 81 -5.58 29.58 2.03
C VAL A 81 -4.86 28.95 0.82
N LYS A 82 -3.79 29.60 0.32
CA LYS A 82 -2.99 29.10 -0.78
C LYS A 82 -2.24 27.80 -0.39
N PHE A 83 -1.63 27.78 0.79
CA PHE A 83 -0.93 26.60 1.33
C PHE A 83 -1.89 25.41 1.50
N GLU A 84 -3.07 25.63 2.11
CA GLU A 84 -4.10 24.61 2.27
C GLU A 84 -4.59 24.08 0.90
N LYS A 85 -4.82 24.95 -0.08
CA LYS A 85 -5.21 24.57 -1.43
C LYS A 85 -4.12 23.75 -2.14
N GLU A 86 -2.85 24.12 -2.00
CA GLU A 86 -1.75 23.36 -2.59
C GLU A 86 -1.61 21.98 -1.95
N LYS A 87 -1.73 21.89 -0.62
CA LYS A 87 -1.69 20.62 0.12
C LYS A 87 -2.82 19.68 -0.31
N GLN A 88 -4.04 20.21 -0.40
CA GLN A 88 -5.20 19.47 -0.91
C GLN A 88 -5.02 19.04 -2.37
N LYS A 89 -4.47 19.89 -3.23
CA LYS A 89 -4.20 19.57 -4.63
C LYS A 89 -3.20 18.42 -4.76
N ARG A 90 -2.10 18.43 -3.98
CA ARG A 90 -1.11 17.34 -3.97
C ARG A 90 -1.75 16.03 -3.49
N LEU A 91 -2.55 16.07 -2.42
CA LEU A 91 -3.24 14.90 -1.90
C LEU A 91 -4.18 14.30 -2.96
N LYS A 92 -4.97 15.14 -3.65
CA LYS A 92 -5.87 14.71 -4.73
C LYS A 92 -5.12 14.09 -5.91
N VAL A 93 -3.98 14.65 -6.32
CA VAL A 93 -3.18 14.09 -7.41
C VAL A 93 -2.64 12.69 -7.04
N ILE A 94 -2.07 12.55 -5.84
CA ILE A 94 -1.56 11.27 -5.35
C ILE A 94 -2.68 10.24 -5.25
N SER A 95 -3.82 10.60 -4.67
CA SER A 95 -4.99 9.73 -4.54
C SER A 95 -5.49 9.24 -5.90
N LYS A 96 -5.55 10.13 -6.90
CA LYS A 96 -5.94 9.77 -8.26
C LYS A 96 -4.97 8.77 -8.90
N ILE A 97 -3.65 8.99 -8.74
CA ILE A 97 -2.64 8.09 -9.28
C ILE A 97 -2.77 6.69 -8.66
N ILE A 98 -2.89 6.60 -7.33
CA ILE A 98 -3.02 5.31 -6.62
C ILE A 98 -4.32 4.62 -7.01
N SER A 99 -5.42 5.36 -7.16
CA SER A 99 -6.70 4.80 -7.64
C SER A 99 -6.55 4.19 -9.04
N ILE A 100 -5.85 4.86 -9.96
CA ILE A 100 -5.59 4.33 -11.32
C ILE A 100 -4.75 3.05 -11.24
N ILE A 101 -3.69 3.04 -10.43
CA ILE A 101 -2.84 1.85 -10.22
C ILE A 101 -3.68 0.68 -9.68
N ALA A 102 -4.57 0.93 -8.73
CA ALA A 102 -5.47 -0.09 -8.19
C ALA A 102 -6.42 -0.66 -9.25
N VAL A 103 -6.95 0.18 -10.16
CA VAL A 103 -7.79 -0.26 -11.29
C VAL A 103 -6.99 -1.15 -12.24
N ILE A 104 -5.78 -0.74 -12.62
CA ILE A 104 -4.89 -1.55 -13.49
C ILE A 104 -4.59 -2.89 -12.81
N GLY A 105 -4.23 -2.88 -11.52
CA GLY A 105 -3.96 -4.10 -10.76
C GLY A 105 -5.15 -5.06 -10.72
N LYS A 106 -6.38 -4.56 -10.58
CA LYS A 106 -7.61 -5.38 -10.66
C LYS A 106 -7.78 -6.03 -12.04
N ILE A 107 -7.51 -5.30 -13.10
CA ILE A 107 -7.59 -5.82 -14.47
C ILE A 107 -6.55 -6.93 -14.65
N CYS A 108 -5.30 -6.69 -14.24
CA CYS A 108 -4.23 -7.69 -14.30
C CYS A 108 -4.57 -8.95 -13.48
N ALA A 109 -5.13 -8.80 -12.28
CA ALA A 109 -5.55 -9.94 -11.46
C ALA A 109 -6.65 -10.76 -12.16
N ARG A 110 -7.64 -10.13 -12.79
CA ARG A 110 -8.71 -10.82 -13.53
C ARG A 110 -8.19 -11.55 -14.77
N VAL A 111 -7.27 -10.93 -15.51
CA VAL A 111 -6.59 -11.57 -16.65
C VAL A 111 -5.76 -12.75 -16.14
N GLY A 112 -5.09 -12.62 -15.00
CA GLY A 112 -4.36 -13.71 -14.34
C GLY A 112 -5.28 -14.89 -13.98
N VAL A 113 -6.48 -14.63 -13.43
CA VAL A 113 -7.49 -15.67 -13.15
C VAL A 113 -7.89 -16.38 -14.43
N ALA A 114 -8.20 -15.66 -15.51
CA ALA A 114 -8.54 -16.26 -16.80
C ALA A 114 -7.39 -17.11 -17.35
N GLY A 115 -6.14 -16.62 -17.26
CA GLY A 115 -4.95 -17.36 -17.65
C GLY A 115 -4.76 -18.66 -16.87
N LEU A 116 -4.98 -18.62 -15.53
CA LEU A 116 -4.90 -19.84 -14.69
C LEU A 116 -5.99 -20.85 -14.99
N ILE A 117 -7.20 -20.42 -15.36
CA ILE A 117 -8.27 -21.33 -15.80
C ILE A 117 -7.87 -22.04 -17.09
N VAL A 118 -7.30 -21.31 -18.05
CA VAL A 118 -6.77 -21.91 -19.29
C VAL A 118 -5.62 -22.88 -18.96
N ALA A 119 -4.69 -22.47 -18.10
CA ALA A 119 -3.58 -23.32 -17.66
C ALA A 119 -4.09 -24.61 -16.97
N MET A 120 -5.16 -24.52 -16.19
CA MET A 120 -5.80 -25.68 -15.56
C MET A 120 -6.35 -26.67 -16.61
N VAL A 121 -6.98 -26.17 -17.67
CA VAL A 121 -7.47 -27.02 -18.76
C VAL A 121 -6.28 -27.68 -19.48
N VAL A 122 -5.26 -26.90 -19.85
CA VAL A 122 -4.05 -27.41 -20.52
C VAL A 122 -3.34 -28.44 -19.65
N PHE A 123 -3.20 -28.18 -18.35
CA PHE A 123 -2.61 -29.11 -17.39
C PHE A 123 -3.36 -30.45 -17.34
N ASN A 124 -4.70 -30.43 -17.28
CA ASN A 124 -5.51 -31.64 -17.25
C ASN A 124 -5.38 -32.45 -18.56
N ILE A 125 -5.37 -31.78 -19.72
CA ILE A 125 -5.12 -32.40 -21.00
C ILE A 125 -3.74 -33.06 -21.02
N PHE A 126 -2.71 -32.30 -20.66
CA PHE A 126 -1.32 -32.77 -20.63
C PHE A 126 -1.16 -34.04 -19.78
N VAL A 127 -1.57 -34.00 -18.50
CA VAL A 127 -1.45 -35.15 -17.60
C VAL A 127 -2.27 -36.37 -18.09
N SER A 128 -3.48 -36.15 -18.63
CA SER A 128 -4.34 -37.21 -19.11
C SER A 128 -3.75 -37.94 -20.31
N TRP A 129 -3.08 -37.22 -21.21
CA TRP A 129 -2.55 -37.74 -22.47
C TRP A 129 -1.09 -38.15 -22.41
N THR A 130 -0.38 -37.86 -21.29
CA THR A 130 1.02 -38.28 -21.08
C THR A 130 1.11 -39.75 -20.72
N ASN A 131 1.94 -40.52 -21.40
CA ASN A 131 2.26 -41.91 -21.07
C ASN A 131 3.71 -41.92 -20.53
N VAL A 132 3.84 -42.30 -19.26
CA VAL A 132 5.16 -42.41 -18.60
C VAL A 132 5.62 -43.84 -18.69
N LYS A 133 6.79 -44.07 -19.28
CA LYS A 133 7.42 -45.39 -19.37
C LYS A 133 8.36 -45.62 -18.19
N ASN A 134 9.15 -44.61 -17.80
CA ASN A 134 10.05 -44.62 -16.66
C ASN A 134 10.48 -43.18 -16.32
N GLU A 135 11.33 -42.98 -15.29
CA GLU A 135 11.82 -41.67 -14.87
C GLU A 135 12.59 -40.89 -15.96
N ASN A 136 13.10 -41.60 -16.95
CA ASN A 136 13.92 -41.04 -18.03
C ASN A 136 13.16 -40.91 -19.35
N GLU A 137 11.91 -41.38 -19.44
CA GLU A 137 11.15 -41.40 -20.68
C GLU A 137 9.65 -41.18 -20.45
N PHE A 138 9.12 -40.16 -21.12
CA PHE A 138 7.66 -39.99 -21.23
C PHE A 138 7.25 -39.53 -22.62
N GLU A 139 6.05 -39.90 -23.03
CA GLU A 139 5.45 -39.57 -24.30
C GLU A 139 4.14 -38.82 -24.07
N PHE A 140 3.92 -37.79 -24.89
CA PHE A 140 2.67 -37.06 -24.93
C PHE A 140 2.10 -37.07 -26.35
N HIS A 141 0.86 -37.47 -26.49
CA HIS A 141 0.14 -37.54 -27.76
C HIS A 141 -1.15 -36.74 -27.66
N LEU A 142 -1.37 -35.78 -28.57
CA LEU A 142 -2.62 -35.04 -28.70
C LEU A 142 -3.01 -34.98 -30.19
N GLY A 143 -3.81 -35.93 -30.64
CA GLY A 143 -4.13 -36.08 -32.05
C GLY A 143 -2.86 -36.38 -32.86
N GLU A 144 -2.55 -35.50 -33.84
CA GLU A 144 -1.34 -35.61 -34.63
C GLU A 144 -0.08 -35.03 -33.96
N LEU A 145 -0.23 -34.31 -32.83
CA LEU A 145 0.88 -33.77 -32.07
C LEU A 145 1.54 -34.87 -31.26
N TYR A 146 2.86 -35.01 -31.45
CA TYR A 146 3.70 -36.00 -30.77
C TYR A 146 4.88 -35.31 -30.10
N PHE A 147 5.11 -35.65 -28.84
CA PHE A 147 6.26 -35.21 -28.07
C PHE A 147 6.80 -36.41 -27.29
N ASN A 148 8.06 -36.72 -27.50
CA ASN A 148 8.77 -37.78 -26.77
C ASN A 148 10.02 -37.20 -26.08
N TYR A 149 10.13 -37.40 -24.79
CA TYR A 149 11.27 -37.05 -23.97
C TYR A 149 12.04 -38.31 -23.56
N GLN A 150 13.34 -38.32 -23.81
CA GLN A 150 14.26 -39.39 -23.44
C GLN A 150 15.53 -38.78 -22.82
N ASN A 151 15.93 -39.26 -21.65
CA ASN A 151 17.17 -38.91 -20.95
C ASN A 151 17.99 -40.16 -20.71
N TYR A 152 19.03 -40.37 -21.50
CA TYR A 152 20.00 -41.45 -21.33
C TYR A 152 21.40 -40.87 -21.14
N ASN A 153 22.10 -41.31 -20.09
CA ASN A 153 23.48 -40.90 -19.79
C ASN A 153 23.72 -39.38 -19.78
N ASN A 154 22.79 -38.60 -19.27
CA ASN A 154 22.77 -37.13 -19.29
C ASN A 154 22.65 -36.51 -20.70
N GLU A 155 22.37 -37.33 -21.72
CA GLU A 155 21.95 -36.81 -23.03
C GLU A 155 20.43 -36.77 -23.12
N ILE A 156 19.88 -35.58 -23.24
CA ILE A 156 18.45 -35.38 -23.40
C ILE A 156 18.12 -35.31 -24.89
N LYS A 157 17.21 -36.19 -25.29
CA LYS A 157 16.67 -36.20 -26.64
C LYS A 157 15.16 -35.90 -26.60
N VAL A 158 14.78 -34.80 -27.22
CA VAL A 158 13.38 -34.46 -27.43
C VAL A 158 13.05 -34.62 -28.91
N THR A 159 12.02 -35.42 -29.18
CA THR A 159 11.54 -35.64 -30.55
C THR A 159 10.10 -35.15 -30.66
N THR A 160 9.85 -34.22 -31.57
CA THR A 160 8.50 -33.70 -31.86
C THR A 160 8.24 -33.77 -33.32
N ASN A 161 7.01 -33.81 -33.76
CA ASN A 161 6.62 -33.69 -35.16
C ASN A 161 6.49 -32.21 -35.62
N ILE A 162 6.72 -31.24 -34.73
CA ILE A 162 6.56 -29.82 -34.99
C ILE A 162 7.92 -29.16 -35.36
N SER A 163 8.98 -29.52 -34.66
CA SER A 163 10.34 -29.00 -34.93
C SER A 163 11.43 -29.98 -34.52
N ASN A 164 12.56 -30.00 -35.25
CA ASN A 164 13.74 -30.77 -34.94
C ASN A 164 14.80 -29.97 -34.16
N GLU A 165 14.39 -28.90 -33.46
CA GLU A 165 15.29 -28.07 -32.68
C GLU A 165 15.70 -28.79 -31.36
N LYS A 166 17.00 -28.71 -31.04
CA LYS A 166 17.52 -29.21 -29.77
C LYS A 166 17.04 -28.24 -28.66
N PRO A 167 16.51 -28.77 -27.52
CA PRO A 167 16.12 -27.93 -26.41
C PRO A 167 17.34 -27.22 -25.79
N GLU A 168 17.14 -25.97 -25.30
CA GLU A 168 18.16 -25.22 -24.57
C GLU A 168 18.48 -25.88 -23.21
N GLU A 169 19.63 -25.55 -22.61
CA GLU A 169 20.10 -26.15 -21.35
C GLU A 169 19.09 -25.97 -20.18
N ASN A 170 18.43 -24.83 -20.11
CA ASN A 170 17.38 -24.55 -19.11
C ASN A 170 16.11 -25.38 -19.33
N ASP A 171 15.74 -25.67 -20.56
CA ASP A 171 14.59 -26.51 -20.90
C ASP A 171 14.85 -27.97 -20.47
N ASN A 172 16.09 -28.42 -20.54
CA ASN A 172 16.52 -29.75 -20.14
C ASN A 172 16.30 -30.02 -18.64
N ILE A 173 16.60 -29.02 -17.78
CA ILE A 173 16.41 -29.14 -16.31
C ILE A 173 14.90 -29.21 -15.99
N THR A 174 14.10 -28.41 -16.65
CA THR A 174 12.64 -28.39 -16.46
C THR A 174 11.98 -29.70 -16.90
N LEU A 175 12.38 -30.23 -18.06
CA LEU A 175 11.84 -31.49 -18.60
C LEU A 175 12.24 -32.70 -17.73
N SER A 176 13.47 -32.73 -17.19
CA SER A 176 13.91 -33.79 -16.28
C SER A 176 13.11 -33.77 -14.95
N LYS A 177 12.84 -32.59 -14.41
CA LYS A 177 11.97 -32.46 -13.22
C LYS A 177 10.54 -32.94 -13.51
N ILE A 178 9.97 -32.57 -14.65
CA ILE A 178 8.63 -33.03 -15.05
C ILE A 178 8.58 -34.55 -15.16
N SER A 179 9.57 -35.17 -15.83
CA SER A 179 9.60 -36.62 -15.99
C SER A 179 9.69 -37.35 -14.64
N SER A 180 10.52 -36.87 -13.73
CA SER A 180 10.67 -37.46 -12.40
C SER A 180 9.38 -37.36 -11.56
N VAL A 181 8.66 -36.24 -11.66
CA VAL A 181 7.35 -36.05 -10.99
C VAL A 181 6.30 -37.03 -11.58
N LEU A 182 6.22 -37.09 -12.91
CA LEU A 182 5.25 -37.96 -13.62
C LEU A 182 5.49 -39.46 -13.34
N ALA A 183 6.75 -39.87 -13.19
CA ALA A 183 7.10 -41.27 -12.91
C ALA A 183 6.84 -41.66 -11.45
N LYS A 184 6.94 -40.72 -10.52
CA LYS A 184 6.88 -40.99 -9.09
C LYS A 184 5.47 -41.03 -8.53
N HIS A 185 4.55 -40.29 -9.11
CA HIS A 185 3.18 -40.15 -8.66
C HIS A 185 2.19 -40.76 -9.65
N ASN A 186 1.09 -41.29 -9.12
CA ASN A 186 -0.02 -41.73 -9.97
C ASN A 186 -0.67 -40.55 -10.68
N LYS A 187 -1.13 -40.73 -11.92
CA LYS A 187 -1.85 -39.69 -12.69
C LYS A 187 -2.97 -39.02 -11.89
N THR A 188 -3.73 -39.81 -11.13
CA THR A 188 -4.84 -39.31 -10.30
C THR A 188 -4.36 -38.40 -9.19
N GLU A 189 -3.24 -38.71 -8.54
CA GLU A 189 -2.62 -37.85 -7.52
C GLU A 189 -2.13 -36.54 -8.10
N ILE A 190 -1.45 -36.57 -9.23
CA ILE A 190 -0.96 -35.38 -9.94
C ILE A 190 -2.16 -34.47 -10.34
N LEU A 191 -3.22 -35.07 -10.89
CA LEU A 191 -4.42 -34.33 -11.26
C LEU A 191 -5.12 -33.70 -10.05
N ILE A 192 -5.26 -34.42 -8.95
CA ILE A 192 -5.92 -33.91 -7.74
C ILE A 192 -5.08 -32.80 -7.10
N LEU A 193 -3.80 -33.05 -6.83
CA LEU A 193 -2.94 -32.07 -6.16
C LEU A 193 -2.66 -30.85 -7.04
N GLY A 194 -2.42 -31.06 -8.33
CA GLY A 194 -2.19 -29.96 -9.28
C GLY A 194 -3.41 -29.06 -9.44
N ASN A 195 -4.60 -29.65 -9.59
CA ASN A 195 -5.83 -28.87 -9.66
C ASN A 195 -6.13 -28.15 -8.33
N LEU A 196 -5.86 -28.79 -7.19
CA LEU A 196 -6.03 -28.18 -5.87
C LEU A 196 -5.09 -26.95 -5.72
N ALA A 197 -3.83 -27.07 -6.10
CA ALA A 197 -2.90 -25.95 -6.09
C ALA A 197 -3.38 -24.80 -6.99
N LEU A 198 -3.80 -25.10 -8.23
CA LEU A 198 -4.34 -24.10 -9.16
C LEU A 198 -5.59 -23.40 -8.62
N ILE A 199 -6.51 -24.13 -8.00
CA ILE A 199 -7.71 -23.56 -7.37
C ILE A 199 -7.33 -22.61 -6.23
N ILE A 200 -6.35 -22.96 -5.40
CA ILE A 200 -5.85 -22.11 -4.31
C ILE A 200 -5.24 -20.82 -4.88
N PHE A 201 -4.44 -20.89 -5.93
CA PHE A 201 -3.88 -19.72 -6.59
C PHE A 201 -4.95 -18.84 -7.24
N ILE A 202 -5.95 -19.42 -7.89
CA ILE A 202 -7.11 -18.69 -8.44
C ILE A 202 -7.85 -17.95 -7.32
N ALA A 203 -8.12 -18.62 -6.19
CA ALA A 203 -8.77 -18.01 -5.03
C ALA A 203 -7.95 -16.85 -4.48
N SER A 204 -6.64 -17.00 -4.38
CA SER A 204 -5.73 -15.92 -3.93
C SER A 204 -5.77 -14.69 -4.84
N LEU A 205 -5.81 -14.87 -6.18
CA LEU A 205 -5.93 -13.77 -7.13
C LEU A 205 -7.31 -13.09 -7.07
N ILE A 206 -8.37 -13.83 -6.81
CA ILE A 206 -9.71 -13.27 -6.61
C ILE A 206 -9.72 -12.39 -5.36
N LEU A 207 -9.18 -12.87 -4.23
CA LEU A 207 -9.07 -12.07 -3.01
C LEU A 207 -8.20 -10.83 -3.20
N LEU A 208 -7.11 -10.94 -3.95
CA LEU A 208 -6.27 -9.80 -4.32
C LEU A 208 -7.06 -8.77 -5.13
N SER A 209 -7.85 -9.20 -6.11
CA SER A 209 -8.73 -8.30 -6.90
C SER A 209 -9.75 -7.57 -6.01
N ILE A 210 -10.30 -8.25 -4.99
CA ILE A 210 -11.21 -7.64 -4.01
C ILE A 210 -10.45 -6.65 -3.12
N SER A 211 -9.24 -6.97 -2.67
CA SER A 211 -8.40 -6.06 -1.89
C SER A 211 -8.09 -4.77 -2.66
N LEU A 212 -7.74 -4.89 -3.95
CA LEU A 212 -7.50 -3.75 -4.83
C LEU A 212 -8.77 -2.91 -5.08
N MET A 213 -9.96 -3.52 -5.04
CA MET A 213 -11.22 -2.76 -5.10
C MET A 213 -11.41 -1.89 -3.83
N HIS A 214 -11.06 -2.40 -2.65
CA HIS A 214 -11.10 -1.60 -1.42
C HIS A 214 -10.06 -0.48 -1.44
N LEU A 215 -8.87 -0.73 -1.99
CA LEU A 215 -7.83 0.28 -2.19
C LEU A 215 -8.32 1.41 -3.12
N GLU A 216 -8.95 1.07 -4.24
CA GLU A 216 -9.53 2.05 -5.16
C GLU A 216 -10.59 2.91 -4.47
N LYS A 217 -11.51 2.30 -3.72
CA LYS A 217 -12.57 3.03 -2.99
C LYS A 217 -11.98 3.97 -1.95
N LEU A 218 -10.99 3.50 -1.16
CA LEU A 218 -10.27 4.31 -0.19
C LEU A 218 -9.69 5.59 -0.83
N PHE A 219 -8.94 5.44 -1.90
CA PHE A 219 -8.30 6.59 -2.54
C PHE A 219 -9.28 7.45 -3.35
N LYS A 220 -10.39 6.89 -3.83
CA LYS A 220 -11.48 7.67 -4.40
C LYS A 220 -12.16 8.54 -3.34
N ASN A 221 -12.45 7.98 -2.17
CA ASN A 221 -13.02 8.73 -1.04
C ASN A 221 -12.10 9.88 -0.61
N ILE A 222 -10.77 9.64 -0.56
CA ILE A 222 -9.78 10.69 -0.25
C ILE A 222 -9.74 11.76 -1.34
N TYR A 223 -9.91 11.38 -2.61
CA TYR A 223 -9.94 12.32 -3.72
C TYR A 223 -11.19 13.21 -3.69
N ASP A 224 -12.36 12.61 -3.43
CA ASP A 224 -13.66 13.29 -3.43
C ASP A 224 -13.92 14.05 -2.11
N GLY A 225 -13.32 13.60 -1.01
CA GLY A 225 -13.49 14.17 0.34
C GLY A 225 -12.54 15.32 0.65
N ASN A 226 -12.81 15.97 1.79
CA ASN A 226 -11.96 17.03 2.34
C ASN A 226 -10.96 16.51 3.37
N THR A 227 -11.20 15.34 3.95
CA THR A 227 -10.36 14.71 4.96
C THR A 227 -10.18 13.22 4.66
N PRO A 228 -8.97 12.66 4.84
CA PRO A 228 -8.74 11.23 4.72
C PRO A 228 -9.28 10.42 5.93
N PHE A 229 -9.50 11.08 7.07
CA PHE A 229 -9.88 10.43 8.33
C PHE A 229 -11.40 10.28 8.43
N THR A 230 -11.95 9.25 7.78
CA THR A 230 -13.38 8.89 7.83
C THR A 230 -13.54 7.43 8.25
N LEU A 231 -14.65 7.09 8.91
CA LEU A 231 -14.95 5.70 9.30
C LEU A 231 -15.01 4.75 8.10
N ASP A 232 -15.48 5.25 6.95
CA ASP A 232 -15.54 4.46 5.72
C ASP A 232 -14.13 4.10 5.21
N ASN A 233 -13.20 5.03 5.30
CA ASN A 233 -11.79 4.78 4.96
C ASN A 233 -11.14 3.79 5.94
N VAL A 234 -11.41 3.90 7.25
CA VAL A 234 -10.97 2.93 8.26
C VAL A 234 -11.51 1.54 7.95
N TYR A 235 -12.79 1.43 7.59
CA TYR A 235 -13.41 0.16 7.17
C TYR A 235 -12.68 -0.46 5.98
N HIS A 236 -12.38 0.34 4.93
CA HIS A 236 -11.68 -0.16 3.75
C HIS A 236 -10.28 -0.67 4.08
N ILE A 237 -9.52 0.04 4.92
CA ILE A 237 -8.17 -0.37 5.33
C ILE A 237 -8.22 -1.66 6.16
N LYS A 238 -9.12 -1.76 7.15
CA LYS A 238 -9.33 -2.97 7.96
C LYS A 238 -9.70 -4.17 7.06
N LYS A 239 -10.58 -3.96 6.07
CA LYS A 239 -10.99 -5.02 5.14
C LYS A 239 -9.83 -5.51 4.28
N MET A 240 -8.99 -4.61 3.79
CA MET A 240 -7.76 -4.96 3.06
C MET A 240 -6.80 -5.78 3.92
N THR A 241 -6.63 -5.41 5.19
CA THR A 241 -5.77 -6.16 6.12
C THR A 241 -6.25 -7.60 6.29
N TYR A 242 -7.55 -7.82 6.51
CA TYR A 242 -8.12 -9.18 6.62
C TYR A 242 -7.98 -9.99 5.33
N LEU A 243 -8.16 -9.35 4.16
CA LEU A 243 -7.97 -9.99 2.87
C LEU A 243 -6.51 -10.39 2.66
N MET A 244 -5.54 -9.55 3.06
CA MET A 244 -4.12 -9.88 2.97
C MET A 244 -3.74 -11.05 3.86
N ILE A 245 -4.31 -11.16 5.07
CA ILE A 245 -4.13 -12.34 5.94
C ILE A 245 -4.65 -13.59 5.23
N ALA A 246 -5.84 -13.55 4.67
CA ALA A 246 -6.43 -14.68 3.96
C ALA A 246 -5.59 -15.11 2.74
N ILE A 247 -5.08 -14.14 1.95
CA ILE A 247 -4.18 -14.40 0.82
C ILE A 247 -2.90 -15.07 1.29
N THR A 248 -2.30 -14.61 2.39
CA THR A 248 -1.08 -15.20 2.94
C THR A 248 -1.27 -16.65 3.36
N ILE A 249 -2.39 -16.96 4.04
CA ILE A 249 -2.73 -18.32 4.44
C ILE A 249 -2.94 -19.21 3.21
N LEU A 250 -3.72 -18.75 2.22
CA LEU A 250 -3.96 -19.49 0.99
C LEU A 250 -2.67 -19.74 0.21
N SER A 251 -1.78 -18.74 0.10
CA SER A 251 -0.49 -18.90 -0.56
C SER A 251 0.39 -19.93 0.15
N ALA A 252 0.42 -19.93 1.48
CA ALA A 252 1.15 -20.95 2.25
C ALA A 252 0.59 -22.36 2.02
N CYS A 253 -0.75 -22.50 1.99
CA CYS A 253 -1.41 -23.77 1.66
C CYS A 253 -1.09 -24.21 0.22
N GLY A 254 -1.11 -23.30 -0.75
CA GLY A 254 -0.78 -23.59 -2.15
C GLY A 254 0.65 -24.05 -2.33
N ASN A 255 1.61 -23.39 -1.67
CA ASN A 255 3.02 -23.82 -1.66
C ASN A 255 3.19 -25.20 -1.00
N GLY A 256 2.47 -25.46 0.11
CA GLY A 256 2.47 -26.77 0.75
C GLY A 256 1.98 -27.90 -0.17
N VAL A 257 0.88 -27.64 -0.90
CA VAL A 257 0.36 -28.62 -1.87
C VAL A 257 1.33 -28.82 -3.04
N SER A 258 1.95 -27.75 -3.54
CA SER A 258 2.95 -27.83 -4.63
C SER A 258 4.19 -28.62 -4.21
N SER A 259 4.67 -28.45 -2.95
CA SER A 259 5.83 -29.18 -2.43
C SER A 259 5.60 -30.67 -2.28
N LEU A 260 4.34 -31.11 -2.08
CA LEU A 260 4.00 -32.54 -2.09
C LEU A 260 4.23 -33.18 -3.45
N ILE A 261 4.07 -32.42 -4.53
CA ILE A 261 4.28 -32.90 -5.90
C ILE A 261 5.77 -32.85 -6.26
N ILE A 262 6.43 -31.71 -6.04
CA ILE A 262 7.76 -31.41 -6.61
C ILE A 262 8.88 -31.81 -5.64
N LYS A 263 8.61 -31.99 -4.34
CA LYS A 263 9.59 -32.26 -3.26
C LYS A 263 10.77 -31.26 -3.19
N ASP A 264 10.59 -30.06 -3.67
CA ASP A 264 11.52 -28.97 -3.40
C ASP A 264 11.26 -28.43 -1.97
N ASP A 265 12.32 -27.96 -1.31
CA ASP A 265 12.21 -27.36 0.02
C ASP A 265 11.20 -26.22 0.02
N LEU A 266 10.36 -26.20 1.05
CA LEU A 266 9.36 -25.16 1.27
C LEU A 266 10.04 -23.80 1.46
N ASP A 267 10.20 -23.04 0.39
CA ASP A 267 10.65 -21.66 0.44
C ASP A 267 9.48 -20.79 0.92
N MET A 268 9.23 -20.84 2.23
CA MET A 268 8.15 -20.10 2.89
C MET A 268 8.56 -18.63 3.07
N ASN A 269 8.48 -17.85 2.00
CA ASN A 269 8.78 -16.41 2.04
C ASN A 269 7.63 -15.63 2.69
N MET A 270 7.29 -15.99 3.96
CA MET A 270 6.20 -15.37 4.73
C MET A 270 6.58 -14.01 5.33
N GLY A 271 7.88 -13.67 5.40
CA GLY A 271 8.35 -12.47 6.08
C GLY A 271 7.82 -11.18 5.47
N PHE A 272 7.82 -11.07 4.14
CA PHE A 272 7.31 -9.88 3.45
C PHE A 272 5.80 -9.70 3.65
N SER A 273 5.03 -10.78 3.65
CA SER A 273 3.58 -10.74 3.87
C SER A 273 3.21 -10.27 5.29
N LEU A 274 3.95 -10.72 6.31
CA LEU A 274 3.72 -10.30 7.71
C LEU A 274 4.01 -8.81 7.89
N ILE A 275 5.10 -8.30 7.33
CA ILE A 275 5.43 -6.87 7.37
C ILE A 275 4.32 -6.04 6.73
N THR A 276 3.81 -6.46 5.57
CA THR A 276 2.73 -5.75 4.87
C THR A 276 1.43 -5.74 5.69
N ILE A 277 1.08 -6.84 6.34
CA ILE A 277 -0.10 -6.95 7.21
C ILE A 277 0.03 -6.02 8.41
N LEU A 278 1.18 -6.03 9.11
CA LEU A 278 1.45 -5.14 10.24
C LEU A 278 1.41 -3.66 9.83
N PHE A 279 1.95 -3.34 8.67
CA PHE A 279 1.92 -1.98 8.13
C PHE A 279 0.49 -1.51 7.85
N LEU A 280 -0.34 -2.32 7.19
CA LEU A 280 -1.74 -1.99 6.94
C LEU A 280 -2.55 -1.86 8.23
N TYR A 281 -2.30 -2.73 9.21
CA TYR A 281 -2.94 -2.64 10.52
C TYR A 281 -2.58 -1.34 11.24
N SER A 282 -1.30 -0.95 11.20
CA SER A 282 -0.82 0.31 11.79
C SER A 282 -1.46 1.53 11.13
N ILE A 283 -1.60 1.51 9.79
CA ILE A 283 -2.31 2.57 9.05
C ILE A 283 -3.78 2.63 9.48
N ALA A 284 -4.46 1.49 9.60
CA ALA A 284 -5.85 1.45 10.03
C ALA A 284 -6.03 2.12 11.40
N TYR A 285 -5.12 1.84 12.35
CA TYR A 285 -5.12 2.44 13.68
C TYR A 285 -4.88 3.96 13.64
N ILE A 286 -3.93 4.42 12.82
CA ILE A 286 -3.66 5.86 12.63
C ILE A 286 -4.89 6.58 12.07
N PHE A 287 -5.57 5.99 11.09
CA PHE A 287 -6.78 6.58 10.51
C PHE A 287 -7.94 6.61 11.50
N GLU A 288 -8.12 5.56 12.30
CA GLU A 288 -9.14 5.51 13.36
C GLU A 288 -8.87 6.56 14.45
N TYR A 289 -7.62 6.68 14.90
CA TYR A 289 -7.22 7.69 15.86
C TYR A 289 -7.39 9.12 15.30
N GLY A 290 -7.02 9.35 14.03
CA GLY A 290 -7.24 10.63 13.36
C GLY A 290 -8.72 11.00 13.23
N TYR A 291 -9.59 10.03 12.98
CA TYR A 291 -11.04 10.23 12.97
C TYR A 291 -11.55 10.70 14.34
N HIS A 292 -11.18 10.02 15.42
CA HIS A 292 -11.61 10.41 16.77
C HIS A 292 -11.09 11.78 17.21
N ILE A 293 -9.87 12.15 16.85
CA ILE A 293 -9.38 13.51 17.12
C ILE A 293 -10.25 14.55 16.41
N GLN A 294 -10.60 14.29 15.15
CA GLN A 294 -11.41 15.21 14.35
C GLN A 294 -12.85 15.31 14.89
N GLU A 295 -13.44 14.20 15.31
CA GLU A 295 -14.77 14.13 15.94
C GLU A 295 -14.80 14.94 17.24
N ASN A 296 -13.88 14.69 18.15
CA ASN A 296 -13.76 15.42 19.44
C ASN A 296 -13.47 16.91 19.24
N SER A 297 -12.77 17.28 18.15
CA SER A 297 -12.51 18.70 17.84
C SER A 297 -13.76 19.40 17.37
N ASN A 298 -14.60 18.73 16.57
CA ASN A 298 -15.86 19.27 16.11
C ASN A 298 -16.89 19.42 17.24
N GLU A 299 -17.00 18.43 18.14
CA GLU A 299 -17.88 18.49 19.30
C GLU A 299 -17.56 19.71 20.19
N ARG A 300 -16.28 19.96 20.46
CA ARG A 300 -15.89 21.15 21.26
C ARG A 300 -16.24 22.49 20.60
N ILE A 301 -16.26 22.55 19.28
CA ILE A 301 -16.65 23.76 18.56
C ILE A 301 -18.16 24.01 18.71
N TYR A 302 -18.98 22.95 18.65
CA TYR A 302 -20.43 23.07 18.84
C TYR A 302 -20.80 23.48 20.27
N ASP A 303 -20.11 22.96 21.28
CA ASP A 303 -20.34 23.34 22.70
C ASP A 303 -20.03 24.82 22.95
N ILE A 304 -18.95 25.35 22.35
CA ILE A 304 -18.58 26.77 22.45
C ILE A 304 -19.62 27.68 21.75
N ASP A 305 -20.15 27.26 20.60
CA ASP A 305 -21.17 28.02 19.87
C ASP A 305 -22.52 28.05 20.62
N ASP A 306 -22.89 26.98 21.34
CA ASP A 306 -24.13 26.95 22.14
C ASP A 306 -23.99 27.76 23.43
N ASP A 307 -22.84 27.76 24.08
CA ASP A 307 -22.58 28.60 25.26
C ASP A 307 -22.58 30.09 24.89
N SER A 308 -21.99 30.45 23.77
CA SER A 308 -22.02 31.86 23.28
C SER A 308 -23.38 32.37 22.91
N LYS A 309 -24.29 31.49 22.44
CA LYS A 309 -25.68 31.84 22.16
C LYS A 309 -26.56 31.98 23.39
N ASN A 310 -26.21 31.28 24.48
CA ASN A 310 -26.91 31.35 25.76
C ASN A 310 -26.50 32.60 26.57
N GLU A 311 -25.23 33.02 26.52
CA GLU A 311 -24.79 34.28 27.18
C GLU A 311 -25.37 35.53 26.54
N ASN A 312 -25.73 35.53 25.23
CA ASN A 312 -26.34 36.65 24.54
C ASN A 312 -27.88 36.74 24.75
N LYS A 313 -28.50 35.88 25.58
CA LYS A 313 -29.91 35.86 25.89
C LYS A 313 -30.28 36.37 27.31
N ILE A 314 -29.26 36.76 28.10
CA ILE A 314 -29.41 37.39 29.42
C ILE A 314 -29.10 38.90 29.27
#